data_582ce884077ef813522592d32b894722
#
_entry.id   582ce884077ef813522592d32b894722
#
_cell.length_a   1.000
_cell.length_b   1.000
_cell.length_c   1.000
_cell.angle_alpha   90.00
_cell.angle_beta   90.00
_cell.angle_gamma   90.00
#
_symmetry.space_group_name_H-M   'P 1'
#
loop_
_entity.id
_entity.type
_entity.pdbx_description
1 polymer ?
#
loop_
_entity_poly.entity_id
_entity_poly.type
_entity_poly.pdbx_seq_one_letter_code
_entity_poly.pdbx_strand_id
1 'polypeptide(L)'
;MRHLRAVLLSLAGVAVLAPPPATAQSVALRGVLGNKALLVIDGGTPRALAAGDSLQDVRVLQVSGDTAEVEIKGRRQTLRLGEAPISLGGRGAAAGDPVLGRRVVLKADNRGHFIERGQINGKTMVYMVDTGASSVAIGRSDAERMGLPFLKGQPVMMRTANGDAQGWSLRLDSVRVGDVEVFGVDAVVAPLAMPYVLLGNSFLAHVQMTRQGSEMVLERR
;
A
#
# COMPACT_ATOMS: atom_id res chain seq x y z
N MET A 1 -70.88 -36.58 -21.47
CA MET A 1 -69.56 -36.95 -21.99
C MET A 1 -68.86 -35.63 -22.33
N ARG A 2 -68.01 -35.16 -21.41
CA ARG A 2 -67.31 -33.89 -21.57
C ARG A 2 -65.79 -34.17 -21.43
N HIS A 3 -65.10 -33.97 -22.55
CA HIS A 3 -63.65 -34.18 -22.64
C HIS A 3 -62.87 -32.98 -21.98
N LEU A 4 -62.17 -33.26 -20.91
CA LEU A 4 -61.28 -32.32 -20.25
C LEU A 4 -59.89 -32.40 -20.93
N ARG A 5 -59.51 -31.36 -21.66
CA ARG A 5 -58.15 -31.24 -22.24
C ARG A 5 -57.24 -30.56 -21.24
N ALA A 6 -56.25 -31.29 -20.75
CA ALA A 6 -55.19 -30.74 -19.95
C ALA A 6 -54.15 -30.01 -20.86
N VAL A 7 -53.94 -28.74 -20.60
CA VAL A 7 -52.88 -27.94 -21.24
C VAL A 7 -51.66 -27.99 -20.33
N LEU A 8 -50.57 -28.67 -20.77
CA LEU A 8 -49.26 -28.63 -20.14
C LEU A 8 -48.58 -27.32 -20.53
N LEU A 9 -48.34 -26.44 -19.55
CA LEU A 9 -47.52 -25.26 -19.70
C LEU A 9 -46.08 -25.64 -19.36
N SER A 10 -45.20 -25.75 -20.38
CA SER A 10 -43.77 -25.94 -20.17
C SER A 10 -43.08 -24.61 -19.86
N LEU A 11 -42.60 -24.48 -18.63
CA LEU A 11 -41.80 -23.35 -18.16
C LEU A 11 -40.35 -23.56 -18.64
N ALA A 12 -39.93 -22.84 -19.69
CA ALA A 12 -38.54 -22.79 -20.11
C ALA A 12 -37.77 -21.88 -19.18
N GLY A 13 -36.97 -22.47 -18.29
CA GLY A 13 -36.06 -21.74 -17.41
C GLY A 13 -34.86 -21.15 -18.20
N VAL A 14 -34.82 -19.83 -18.32
CA VAL A 14 -33.67 -19.11 -18.85
C VAL A 14 -32.56 -19.08 -17.75
N ALA A 15 -31.54 -19.89 -17.94
CA ALA A 15 -30.32 -19.84 -17.10
C ALA A 15 -29.56 -18.54 -17.44
N VAL A 16 -29.62 -17.57 -16.54
CA VAL A 16 -28.79 -16.36 -16.61
C VAL A 16 -27.36 -16.77 -16.20
N LEU A 17 -26.48 -16.91 -17.18
CA LEU A 17 -25.04 -17.02 -16.92
C LEU A 17 -24.54 -15.69 -16.34
N ALA A 18 -24.17 -15.69 -15.06
CA ALA A 18 -23.48 -14.56 -14.45
C ALA A 18 -22.10 -14.41 -15.10
N PRO A 19 -21.70 -13.20 -15.54
CA PRO A 19 -20.35 -12.98 -16.08
C PRO A 19 -19.30 -13.23 -15.00
N PRO A 20 -18.11 -13.80 -15.37
CA PRO A 20 -17.05 -14.02 -14.40
C PRO A 20 -16.58 -12.70 -13.77
N PRO A 21 -16.11 -12.71 -12.51
CA PRO A 21 -15.60 -11.52 -11.85
C PRO A 21 -14.41 -10.98 -12.64
N ALA A 22 -14.48 -9.73 -13.05
CA ALA A 22 -13.37 -9.03 -13.69
C ALA A 22 -12.27 -8.81 -12.65
N THR A 23 -11.17 -9.53 -12.75
CA THR A 23 -9.98 -9.32 -11.91
C THR A 23 -9.38 -7.95 -12.21
N ALA A 24 -9.22 -7.13 -11.19
CA ALA A 24 -8.55 -5.84 -11.28
C ALA A 24 -7.05 -6.07 -11.52
N GLN A 25 -6.53 -5.57 -12.64
CA GLN A 25 -5.10 -5.65 -12.96
C GLN A 25 -4.36 -4.53 -12.24
N SER A 26 -3.27 -4.86 -11.53
CA SER A 26 -2.43 -3.91 -10.81
C SER A 26 -1.08 -3.73 -11.52
N VAL A 27 -0.62 -2.47 -11.68
CA VAL A 27 0.66 -2.16 -12.33
C VAL A 27 1.42 -1.11 -11.53
N ALA A 28 2.71 -1.36 -11.26
CA ALA A 28 3.59 -0.44 -10.54
C ALA A 28 4.93 -0.28 -11.25
N LEU A 29 5.49 0.94 -11.23
CA LEU A 29 6.85 1.24 -11.66
C LEU A 29 7.81 1.06 -10.48
N ARG A 30 8.72 0.11 -10.57
CA ARG A 30 9.70 -0.21 -9.51
C ARG A 30 11.11 0.28 -9.81
N GLY A 31 11.39 0.69 -11.05
CA GLY A 31 12.67 1.22 -11.46
C GLY A 31 12.65 1.72 -12.88
N VAL A 32 13.68 2.47 -13.26
CA VAL A 32 13.97 2.86 -14.64
C VAL A 32 15.40 2.48 -14.94
N LEU A 33 15.62 1.75 -16.02
CA LEU A 33 16.92 1.27 -16.48
C LEU A 33 17.19 1.87 -17.88
N GLY A 34 17.80 3.04 -17.91
CA GLY A 34 17.97 3.81 -19.15
C GLY A 34 16.60 4.18 -19.73
N ASN A 35 16.26 3.64 -20.91
CA ASN A 35 14.98 3.86 -21.58
C ASN A 35 13.93 2.77 -21.30
N LYS A 36 14.14 1.92 -20.29
CA LYS A 36 13.22 0.83 -19.92
C LYS A 36 12.59 1.07 -18.56
N ALA A 37 11.29 0.89 -18.48
CA ALA A 37 10.53 0.85 -17.24
C ALA A 37 10.57 -0.55 -16.63
N LEU A 38 10.95 -0.67 -15.37
CA LEU A 38 10.87 -1.91 -14.60
C LEU A 38 9.47 -1.98 -13.97
N LEU A 39 8.58 -2.71 -14.62
CA LEU A 39 7.18 -2.84 -14.21
C LEU A 39 6.93 -4.13 -13.41
N VAL A 40 6.10 -4.03 -12.37
CA VAL A 40 5.50 -5.16 -11.66
C VAL A 40 4.02 -5.17 -12.00
N ILE A 41 3.53 -6.27 -12.58
CA ILE A 41 2.14 -6.47 -12.95
C ILE A 41 1.58 -7.58 -12.08
N ASP A 42 0.43 -7.32 -11.43
CA ASP A 42 -0.30 -8.26 -10.54
C ASP A 42 0.59 -8.89 -9.45
N GLY A 43 1.53 -8.10 -8.90
CA GLY A 43 2.45 -8.57 -7.87
C GLY A 43 3.50 -9.57 -8.34
N GLY A 44 3.61 -9.80 -9.65
CA GLY A 44 4.58 -10.71 -10.26
C GLY A 44 6.03 -10.22 -10.21
N THR A 45 6.94 -10.95 -10.88
CA THR A 45 8.35 -10.55 -10.97
C THR A 45 8.52 -9.28 -11.81
N PRO A 46 9.40 -8.33 -11.40
CA PRO A 46 9.69 -7.14 -12.18
C PRO A 46 10.16 -7.47 -13.60
N ARG A 47 9.62 -6.77 -14.60
CA ARG A 47 9.99 -6.90 -16.02
C ARG A 47 10.42 -5.54 -16.57
N ALA A 48 11.54 -5.53 -17.28
CA ALA A 48 12.05 -4.32 -17.95
C ALA A 48 11.43 -4.22 -19.34
N LEU A 49 10.60 -3.20 -19.57
CA LEU A 49 9.91 -2.91 -20.82
C LEU A 49 10.34 -1.56 -21.38
N ALA A 50 10.68 -1.52 -22.65
CA ALA A 50 10.97 -0.28 -23.36
C ALA A 50 9.69 0.36 -23.93
N ALA A 51 9.78 1.60 -24.39
CA ALA A 51 8.70 2.23 -25.13
C ALA A 51 8.34 1.40 -26.37
N GLY A 52 7.06 1.08 -26.54
CA GLY A 52 6.54 0.19 -27.58
C GLY A 52 6.33 -1.23 -27.13
N ASP A 53 7.01 -1.72 -26.09
CA ASP A 53 6.83 -3.07 -25.55
C ASP A 53 5.48 -3.24 -24.84
N SER A 54 4.96 -4.48 -24.87
CA SER A 54 3.70 -4.85 -24.24
C SER A 54 3.85 -6.13 -23.44
N LEU A 55 3.18 -6.18 -22.28
CA LEU A 55 3.09 -7.38 -21.43
C LEU A 55 1.74 -7.37 -20.68
N GLN A 56 0.92 -8.43 -20.82
CA GLN A 56 -0.36 -8.59 -20.10
C GLN A 56 -1.26 -7.34 -20.17
N ASP A 57 -1.74 -6.95 -21.32
CA ASP A 57 -2.59 -5.77 -21.53
C ASP A 57 -1.97 -4.42 -21.11
N VAL A 58 -0.68 -4.38 -20.72
CA VAL A 58 0.10 -3.19 -20.41
C VAL A 58 1.07 -2.89 -21.52
N ARG A 59 0.95 -1.74 -22.16
CA ARG A 59 1.88 -1.24 -23.18
C ARG A 59 2.60 -0.02 -22.66
N VAL A 60 3.93 -0.01 -22.73
CA VAL A 60 4.74 1.18 -22.40
C VAL A 60 4.72 2.14 -23.59
N LEU A 61 4.27 3.37 -23.38
CA LEU A 61 4.23 4.39 -24.40
C LEU A 61 5.51 5.22 -24.38
N GLN A 62 5.94 5.64 -23.18
CA GLN A 62 7.13 6.47 -23.00
C GLN A 62 7.75 6.21 -21.62
N VAL A 63 9.08 6.34 -21.53
CA VAL A 63 9.83 6.33 -20.27
C VAL A 63 10.63 7.61 -20.19
N SER A 64 10.50 8.37 -19.09
CA SER A 64 11.17 9.65 -18.91
C SER A 64 11.52 9.87 -17.44
N GLY A 65 12.82 9.94 -17.14
CA GLY A 65 13.31 10.14 -15.78
C GLY A 65 12.79 9.07 -14.81
N ASP A 66 11.98 9.47 -13.85
CA ASP A 66 11.34 8.64 -12.84
C ASP A 66 9.89 8.24 -13.16
N THR A 67 9.44 8.47 -14.40
CA THR A 67 8.08 8.22 -14.85
C THR A 67 8.04 7.31 -16.06
N ALA A 68 6.96 6.54 -16.16
CA ALA A 68 6.60 5.76 -17.34
C ALA A 68 5.14 6.02 -17.72
N GLU A 69 4.90 6.42 -18.96
CA GLU A 69 3.55 6.46 -19.51
C GLU A 69 3.20 5.10 -20.08
N VAL A 70 2.11 4.53 -19.63
CA VAL A 70 1.64 3.21 -20.05
C VAL A 70 0.20 3.28 -20.52
N GLU A 71 -0.15 2.39 -21.43
CA GLU A 71 -1.54 2.12 -21.80
C GLU A 71 -1.96 0.77 -21.23
N ILE A 72 -3.05 0.74 -20.46
CA ILE A 72 -3.58 -0.45 -19.84
C ILE A 72 -5.06 -0.57 -20.25
N LYS A 73 -5.39 -1.65 -20.97
CA LYS A 73 -6.77 -1.86 -21.49
C LYS A 73 -7.32 -0.64 -22.24
N GLY A 74 -6.48 0.01 -23.06
CA GLY A 74 -6.84 1.20 -23.86
C GLY A 74 -6.91 2.52 -23.08
N ARG A 75 -6.49 2.54 -21.80
CA ARG A 75 -6.43 3.77 -20.98
C ARG A 75 -4.98 4.16 -20.71
N ARG A 76 -4.65 5.41 -20.98
CA ARG A 76 -3.32 5.96 -20.68
C ARG A 76 -3.21 6.30 -19.20
N GLN A 77 -2.09 5.93 -18.60
CA GLN A 77 -1.74 6.19 -17.21
C GLN A 77 -0.27 6.56 -17.09
N THR A 78 0.04 7.48 -16.20
CA THR A 78 1.42 7.84 -15.85
C THR A 78 1.78 7.15 -14.54
N LEU A 79 2.78 6.30 -14.57
CA LEU A 79 3.35 5.65 -13.39
C LEU A 79 4.57 6.44 -12.95
N ARG A 80 4.71 6.68 -11.65
CA ARG A 80 5.91 7.28 -11.06
C ARG A 80 6.69 6.25 -10.26
N LEU A 81 8.00 6.38 -10.27
CA LEU A 81 8.86 5.53 -9.47
C LEU A 81 8.53 5.68 -7.99
N GLY A 82 8.27 4.54 -7.32
CA GLY A 82 7.93 4.53 -5.90
C GLY A 82 6.46 4.82 -5.57
N GLU A 83 5.60 5.12 -6.53
CA GLU A 83 4.15 5.21 -6.31
C GLU A 83 3.50 3.83 -6.13
N ALA A 84 2.33 3.83 -5.45
CA ALA A 84 1.51 2.64 -5.30
C ALA A 84 1.07 2.08 -6.66
N PRO A 85 0.88 0.74 -6.79
CA PRO A 85 0.32 0.15 -7.99
C PRO A 85 -1.02 0.77 -8.37
N ILE A 86 -1.19 1.13 -9.64
CA ILE A 86 -2.51 1.50 -10.15
C ILE A 86 -3.28 0.24 -10.51
N SER A 87 -4.56 0.16 -10.09
CA SER A 87 -5.46 -0.96 -10.39
C SER A 87 -6.50 -0.54 -11.43
N LEU A 88 -6.56 -1.24 -12.57
CA LEU A 88 -7.53 -1.00 -13.63
C LEU A 88 -8.38 -2.26 -13.86
N GLY A 89 -9.67 -2.16 -13.55
CA GLY A 89 -10.60 -3.24 -13.80
C GLY A 89 -11.66 -3.45 -12.73
N GLY A 90 -12.36 -2.39 -12.37
CA GLY A 90 -13.64 -2.45 -11.67
C GLY A 90 -14.62 -1.53 -12.39
N ARG A 91 -15.83 -1.99 -12.63
CA ARG A 91 -16.91 -1.26 -13.29
C ARG A 91 -17.17 0.06 -12.56
N GLY A 92 -17.00 1.18 -13.26
CA GLY A 92 -17.61 2.48 -12.98
C GLY A 92 -17.43 3.03 -11.56
N ALA A 93 -16.46 3.92 -11.37
CA ALA A 93 -16.48 4.83 -10.22
C ALA A 93 -17.69 5.78 -10.38
N ALA A 94 -18.82 5.38 -9.83
CA ALA A 94 -19.86 6.31 -9.41
C ALA A 94 -19.40 6.91 -8.07
N ALA A 95 -19.60 8.20 -7.88
CA ALA A 95 -19.26 8.94 -6.68
C ALA A 95 -19.71 8.17 -5.42
N GLY A 96 -18.75 7.74 -4.58
CA GLY A 96 -19.05 7.14 -3.28
C GLY A 96 -18.33 5.85 -2.89
N ASP A 97 -17.57 5.19 -3.78
CA ASP A 97 -16.84 4.00 -3.39
C ASP A 97 -15.62 4.35 -2.49
N PRO A 98 -15.42 3.62 -1.36
CA PRO A 98 -14.21 3.79 -0.56
C PRO A 98 -13.02 3.42 -1.45
N VAL A 99 -12.12 4.38 -1.67
CA VAL A 99 -10.88 4.19 -2.44
C VAL A 99 -10.05 3.15 -1.69
N LEU A 100 -10.15 1.88 -2.09
CA LEU A 100 -9.33 0.78 -1.59
C LEU A 100 -7.85 1.19 -1.70
N GLY A 101 -7.14 1.18 -0.58
CA GLY A 101 -5.73 1.55 -0.50
C GLY A 101 -5.44 2.93 0.07
N ARG A 102 -6.45 3.67 0.54
CA ARG A 102 -6.27 4.99 1.16
C ARG A 102 -6.71 5.10 2.61
N ARG A 103 -7.39 4.09 3.16
CA ARG A 103 -8.01 4.21 4.48
C ARG A 103 -7.79 2.94 5.29
N VAL A 104 -7.45 3.11 6.56
CA VAL A 104 -7.41 2.02 7.55
C VAL A 104 -8.12 2.46 8.82
N VAL A 105 -8.84 1.54 9.45
CA VAL A 105 -9.48 1.74 10.76
C VAL A 105 -8.73 0.90 11.78
N LEU A 106 -8.19 1.55 12.78
CA LEU A 106 -7.46 0.94 13.89
C LEU A 106 -8.35 0.91 15.12
N LYS A 107 -8.22 -0.15 15.93
CA LYS A 107 -8.92 -0.27 17.21
C LYS A 107 -7.93 -0.14 18.36
N ALA A 108 -8.31 0.63 19.37
CA ALA A 108 -7.50 0.77 20.58
C ALA A 108 -7.49 -0.53 21.38
N ASP A 109 -6.36 -0.84 22.00
CA ASP A 109 -6.25 -1.87 23.03
C ASP A 109 -6.94 -1.41 24.34
N ASN A 110 -6.90 -2.27 25.38
CA ASN A 110 -7.49 -2.00 26.69
C ASN A 110 -6.85 -0.80 27.43
N ARG A 111 -5.69 -0.31 26.95
CA ARG A 111 -4.97 0.83 27.48
C ARG A 111 -5.15 2.09 26.63
N GLY A 112 -5.91 1.99 25.54
CA GLY A 112 -6.16 3.10 24.62
C GLY A 112 -5.07 3.31 23.57
N HIS A 113 -4.14 2.34 23.39
CA HIS A 113 -3.11 2.38 22.36
C HIS A 113 -3.59 1.74 21.07
N PHE A 114 -3.16 2.28 19.94
CA PHE A 114 -3.41 1.73 18.62
C PHE A 114 -2.18 0.95 18.17
N ILE A 115 -2.22 -0.37 18.41
CA ILE A 115 -1.13 -1.31 18.11
C ILE A 115 -1.63 -2.30 17.08
N GLU A 116 -0.94 -2.39 15.96
CA GLU A 116 -1.32 -3.26 14.84
C GLU A 116 -0.09 -3.77 14.07
N ARG A 117 -0.33 -4.66 13.12
CA ARG A 117 0.69 -5.16 12.22
C ARG A 117 0.74 -4.29 10.96
N GLY A 118 1.97 -4.01 10.51
CA GLY A 118 2.25 -3.31 9.27
C GLY A 118 3.50 -3.84 8.60
N GLN A 119 4.01 -3.07 7.65
CA GLN A 119 5.23 -3.43 6.92
C GLN A 119 6.14 -2.20 6.77
N ILE A 120 7.44 -2.44 6.85
CA ILE A 120 8.50 -1.52 6.45
C ILE A 120 9.29 -2.20 5.34
N ASN A 121 9.40 -1.57 4.16
CA ASN A 121 10.09 -2.12 2.98
C ASN A 121 9.65 -3.56 2.67
N GLY A 122 8.34 -3.85 2.81
CA GLY A 122 7.75 -5.18 2.62
C GLY A 122 8.00 -6.18 3.75
N LYS A 123 8.73 -5.82 4.82
CA LYS A 123 8.97 -6.69 5.99
C LYS A 123 7.98 -6.39 7.11
N THR A 124 7.36 -7.43 7.65
CA THR A 124 6.36 -7.30 8.72
C THR A 124 6.96 -6.72 9.99
N MET A 125 6.23 -5.78 10.59
CA MET A 125 6.51 -5.18 11.90
C MET A 125 5.23 -5.07 12.72
N VAL A 126 5.37 -4.89 14.03
CA VAL A 126 4.29 -4.43 14.91
C VAL A 126 4.55 -2.98 15.24
N TYR A 127 3.58 -2.13 15.05
CA TYR A 127 3.71 -0.68 15.34
C TYR A 127 2.70 -0.22 16.37
N MET A 128 3.02 0.89 17.00
CA MET A 128 2.13 1.69 17.82
C MET A 128 2.06 3.10 17.23
N VAL A 129 0.86 3.64 17.07
CA VAL A 129 0.68 5.04 16.64
C VAL A 129 1.13 5.96 17.78
N ASP A 130 2.12 6.82 17.49
CA ASP A 130 2.71 7.74 18.45
C ASP A 130 2.82 9.15 17.88
N THR A 131 1.87 10.02 18.23
CA THR A 131 1.87 11.43 17.82
C THR A 131 2.95 12.28 18.50
N GLY A 132 3.56 11.78 19.57
CA GLY A 132 4.69 12.40 20.27
C GLY A 132 6.04 12.15 19.60
N ALA A 133 6.14 11.14 18.77
CA ALA A 133 7.36 10.84 18.02
C ALA A 133 7.46 11.70 16.76
N SER A 134 8.59 12.40 16.58
CA SER A 134 8.84 13.22 15.37
C SER A 134 9.00 12.37 14.11
N SER A 135 9.63 11.19 14.22
CA SER A 135 9.91 10.27 13.12
C SER A 135 9.40 8.88 13.45
N VAL A 136 9.32 8.02 12.45
CA VAL A 136 9.18 6.58 12.69
C VAL A 136 10.39 6.11 13.49
N ALA A 137 10.16 5.53 14.68
CA ALA A 137 11.24 5.03 15.54
C ALA A 137 11.24 3.51 15.57
N ILE A 138 12.39 2.92 15.30
CA ILE A 138 12.56 1.47 15.13
C ILE A 138 13.57 0.99 16.15
N GLY A 139 13.24 -0.02 16.93
CA GLY A 139 14.21 -0.66 17.82
C GLY A 139 15.32 -1.38 17.03
N ARG A 140 16.53 -1.43 17.60
CA ARG A 140 17.68 -2.07 16.94
C ARG A 140 17.40 -3.50 16.47
N SER A 141 16.80 -4.31 17.32
CA SER A 141 16.46 -5.70 16.99
C SER A 141 15.50 -5.83 15.80
N ASP A 142 14.51 -4.92 15.70
CA ASP A 142 13.61 -4.89 14.55
C ASP A 142 14.31 -4.43 13.28
N ALA A 143 15.19 -3.42 13.37
CA ALA A 143 15.95 -2.95 12.24
C ALA A 143 16.89 -4.05 11.68
N GLU A 144 17.56 -4.80 12.56
CA GLU A 144 18.40 -5.94 12.20
C GLU A 144 17.57 -7.07 11.57
N ARG A 145 16.43 -7.44 12.18
CA ARG A 145 15.53 -8.47 11.65
C ARG A 145 14.96 -8.10 10.27
N MET A 146 14.69 -6.84 10.03
CA MET A 146 14.19 -6.34 8.75
C MET A 146 15.30 -6.12 7.72
N GLY A 147 16.59 -6.24 8.13
CA GLY A 147 17.74 -6.03 7.25
C GLY A 147 17.93 -4.57 6.83
N LEU A 148 17.51 -3.61 7.67
CA LEU A 148 17.67 -2.19 7.38
C LEU A 148 19.14 -1.78 7.51
N PRO A 149 19.72 -1.06 6.54
CA PRO A 149 21.13 -0.68 6.55
C PRO A 149 21.41 0.55 7.46
N PHE A 150 20.83 0.58 8.66
CA PHE A 150 20.80 1.76 9.53
C PHE A 150 22.19 2.22 9.99
N LEU A 151 23.18 1.31 10.10
CA LEU A 151 24.56 1.67 10.45
C LEU A 151 25.25 2.52 9.37
N LYS A 152 24.71 2.56 8.14
CA LYS A 152 25.14 3.47 7.08
C LYS A 152 24.40 4.82 7.14
N GLY A 153 23.39 4.95 8.01
CA GLY A 153 22.65 6.17 8.24
C GLY A 153 23.47 7.21 9.03
N GLN A 154 22.93 8.41 9.13
CA GLN A 154 23.59 9.48 9.89
C GLN A 154 23.34 9.29 11.39
N PRO A 155 24.39 9.38 12.25
CA PRO A 155 24.20 9.40 13.69
C PRO A 155 23.35 10.62 14.11
N VAL A 156 22.35 10.39 14.96
CA VAL A 156 21.48 11.44 15.49
C VAL A 156 21.27 11.27 16.98
N MET A 157 21.16 12.36 17.70
CA MET A 157 20.75 12.33 19.12
C MET A 157 19.23 12.28 19.20
N MET A 158 18.73 11.28 19.91
CA MET A 158 17.29 11.10 20.18
C MET A 158 17.01 11.46 21.63
N ARG A 159 16.00 12.30 21.85
CA ARG A 159 15.47 12.49 23.19
C ARG A 159 14.40 11.43 23.43
N THR A 160 14.61 10.60 24.43
CA THR A 160 13.70 9.52 24.83
C THR A 160 13.21 9.73 26.27
N ALA A 161 12.20 8.97 26.67
CA ALA A 161 11.73 8.98 28.07
C ALA A 161 12.82 8.60 29.09
N ASN A 162 13.85 7.85 28.66
CA ASN A 162 14.98 7.40 29.48
C ASN A 162 16.22 8.30 29.33
N GLY A 163 16.09 9.50 28.74
CA GLY A 163 17.18 10.42 28.48
C GLY A 163 17.62 10.44 27.02
N ASP A 164 18.72 11.11 26.76
CA ASP A 164 19.28 11.24 25.42
C ASP A 164 20.02 9.95 25.02
N ALA A 165 19.81 9.49 23.80
CA ALA A 165 20.44 8.30 23.24
C ALA A 165 20.88 8.57 21.80
N GLN A 166 22.02 8.01 21.42
CA GLN A 166 22.49 8.06 20.04
C GLN A 166 21.77 6.99 19.21
N GLY A 167 21.12 7.40 18.13
CA GLY A 167 20.53 6.52 17.13
C GLY A 167 21.08 6.82 15.73
N TRP A 168 20.44 6.25 14.73
CA TRP A 168 20.79 6.42 13.31
C TRP A 168 19.57 6.82 12.51
N SER A 169 19.66 7.92 11.79
CA SER A 169 18.61 8.30 10.84
C SER A 169 18.79 7.58 9.51
N LEU A 170 17.69 7.16 8.91
CA LEU A 170 17.65 6.57 7.58
C LEU A 170 16.32 6.92 6.90
N ARG A 171 16.27 6.74 5.59
CA ARG A 171 15.03 6.87 4.82
C ARG A 171 14.52 5.49 4.45
N LEU A 172 13.26 5.22 4.78
CA LEU A 172 12.58 3.98 4.44
C LEU A 172 11.98 4.11 3.04
N ASP A 173 12.04 3.05 2.24
CA ASP A 173 11.42 3.04 0.91
C ASP A 173 9.90 3.11 1.03
N SER A 174 9.31 2.31 1.94
CA SER A 174 7.88 2.35 2.22
C SER A 174 7.55 1.96 3.66
N VAL A 175 6.44 2.52 4.16
CA VAL A 175 5.77 2.10 5.40
C VAL A 175 4.31 1.85 5.07
N ARG A 176 3.83 0.63 5.34
CA ARG A 176 2.45 0.21 5.07
C ARG A 176 1.72 -0.15 6.35
N VAL A 177 0.52 0.41 6.49
CA VAL A 177 -0.39 0.24 7.63
C VAL A 177 -1.78 -0.10 7.08
N GLY A 178 -2.17 -1.37 7.17
CA GLY A 178 -3.35 -1.85 6.46
C GLY A 178 -3.25 -1.56 4.96
N ASP A 179 -4.21 -0.83 4.43
CA ASP A 179 -4.24 -0.43 3.01
C ASP A 179 -3.51 0.89 2.73
N VAL A 180 -3.09 1.62 3.77
CA VAL A 180 -2.35 2.89 3.63
C VAL A 180 -0.86 2.62 3.48
N GLU A 181 -0.26 3.05 2.38
CA GLU A 181 1.19 2.96 2.14
C GLU A 181 1.76 4.34 1.84
N VAL A 182 2.85 4.69 2.54
CA VAL A 182 3.59 5.94 2.38
C VAL A 182 5.03 5.60 2.01
N PHE A 183 5.55 6.29 1.00
CA PHE A 183 6.90 6.09 0.48
C PHE A 183 7.86 7.17 0.95
N GLY A 184 9.15 6.80 1.07
CA GLY A 184 10.20 7.76 1.39
C GLY A 184 10.06 8.35 2.79
N VAL A 185 9.76 7.52 3.80
CA VAL A 185 9.50 7.95 5.17
C VAL A 185 10.80 8.05 5.96
N ASP A 186 11.03 9.19 6.61
CA ASP A 186 12.20 9.36 7.48
C ASP A 186 12.02 8.59 8.78
N ALA A 187 13.04 7.87 9.18
CA ALA A 187 13.04 7.03 10.38
C ALA A 187 14.33 7.16 11.17
N VAL A 188 14.27 6.79 12.44
CA VAL A 188 15.43 6.67 13.34
C VAL A 188 15.47 5.27 13.93
N VAL A 189 16.63 4.68 13.96
CA VAL A 189 16.86 3.41 14.67
C VAL A 189 17.44 3.72 16.04
N ALA A 190 16.72 3.32 17.09
CA ALA A 190 17.17 3.43 18.47
C ALA A 190 18.26 2.39 18.79
N PRO A 191 19.20 2.67 19.70
CA PRO A 191 20.27 1.75 20.03
C PRO A 191 19.80 0.49 20.78
N LEU A 192 18.63 0.55 21.39
CA LEU A 192 18.05 -0.54 22.18
C LEU A 192 16.85 -1.17 21.46
N ALA A 193 16.49 -2.37 21.91
CA ALA A 193 15.25 -3.01 21.49
C ALA A 193 14.03 -2.22 21.98
N MET A 194 12.99 -2.15 21.17
CA MET A 194 11.72 -1.53 21.50
C MET A 194 10.61 -2.58 21.35
N PRO A 195 9.54 -2.51 22.16
CA PRO A 195 8.43 -3.47 22.05
C PRO A 195 7.64 -3.31 20.75
N TYR A 196 7.64 -2.12 20.17
CA TYR A 196 6.94 -1.77 18.93
C TYR A 196 7.75 -0.76 18.15
N VAL A 197 7.54 -0.70 16.84
CA VAL A 197 7.92 0.44 16.02
C VAL A 197 6.96 1.59 16.36
N LEU A 198 7.47 2.79 16.62
CA LEU A 198 6.63 3.97 16.80
C LEU A 198 6.32 4.58 15.44
N LEU A 199 5.04 4.66 15.12
CA LEU A 199 4.57 5.29 13.88
C LEU A 199 4.41 6.79 14.15
N GLY A 200 5.50 7.54 13.95
CA GLY A 200 5.62 8.96 14.28
C GLY A 200 5.21 9.91 13.15
N ASN A 201 5.43 11.20 13.39
CA ASN A 201 4.94 12.28 12.52
C ASN A 201 5.52 12.24 11.10
N SER A 202 6.71 11.67 10.87
CA SER A 202 7.24 11.50 9.52
C SER A 202 6.34 10.62 8.63
N PHE A 203 5.54 9.71 9.21
CA PHE A 203 4.49 8.97 8.52
C PHE A 203 3.14 9.68 8.65
N LEU A 204 2.77 10.11 9.88
CA LEU A 204 1.44 10.64 10.17
C LEU A 204 1.13 11.95 9.41
N ALA A 205 2.14 12.73 9.02
CA ALA A 205 1.97 13.93 8.19
C ALA A 205 1.39 13.63 6.79
N HIS A 206 1.54 12.40 6.30
CA HIS A 206 1.01 11.98 4.99
C HIS A 206 -0.43 11.46 5.04
N VAL A 207 -1.01 11.39 6.23
CA VAL A 207 -2.37 10.90 6.45
C VAL A 207 -3.23 11.92 7.20
N GLN A 208 -4.51 11.88 6.95
CA GLN A 208 -5.50 12.50 7.82
C GLN A 208 -5.85 11.50 8.91
N MET A 209 -5.75 11.91 10.16
CA MET A 209 -6.06 11.09 11.31
C MET A 209 -7.32 11.61 12.00
N THR A 210 -8.31 10.73 12.16
CA THR A 210 -9.55 11.02 12.89
C THR A 210 -9.73 9.97 13.99
N ARG A 211 -9.88 10.40 15.24
CA ARG A 211 -10.13 9.50 16.37
C ARG A 211 -11.54 9.71 16.91
N GLN A 212 -12.28 8.62 17.07
CA GLN A 212 -13.61 8.59 17.71
C GLN A 212 -13.65 7.43 18.72
N GLY A 213 -13.60 7.79 20.00
CA GLY A 213 -13.59 6.80 21.09
C GLY A 213 -12.39 5.85 20.99
N SER A 214 -12.68 4.56 20.82
CA SER A 214 -11.69 3.49 20.68
C SER A 214 -11.28 3.21 19.23
N GLU A 215 -11.75 3.98 18.27
CA GLU A 215 -11.40 3.83 16.86
C GLU A 215 -10.58 5.02 16.36
N MET A 216 -9.60 4.71 15.51
CA MET A 216 -8.81 5.71 14.78
C MET A 216 -8.84 5.37 13.30
N VAL A 217 -9.16 6.35 12.50
CA VAL A 217 -9.13 6.27 11.03
C VAL A 217 -7.89 6.98 10.54
N LEU A 218 -7.05 6.31 9.76
CA LEU A 218 -5.98 6.91 9.01
C LEU A 218 -6.37 6.90 7.53
N GLU A 219 -6.35 8.05 6.90
CA GLU A 219 -6.69 8.22 5.49
C GLU A 219 -5.58 8.98 4.78
N ARG A 220 -5.08 8.44 3.68
CA ARG A 220 -4.00 9.08 2.91
C ARG A 220 -4.49 10.40 2.33
N ARG A 221 -3.70 11.44 2.46
CA ARG A 221 -3.92 12.76 1.84
C ARG A 221 -3.63 12.75 0.34
#